data_c291c147d79bd753b2b5445c4c4392eb
#
_entry.id   c291c147d79bd753b2b5445c4c4392eb
#
_cell.length_a   1.000
_cell.length_b   1.000
_cell.length_c   1.000
_cell.angle_alpha   90.00
_cell.angle_beta   90.00
_cell.angle_gamma   90.00
#
_symmetry.space_group_name_H-M   'P 1'
#
loop_
_entity.id
_entity.type
_entity.pdbx_description
1 polymer ?
#
loop_
_entity_poly.entity_id
_entity_poly.type
_entity_poly.pdbx_seq_one_letter_code
_entity_poly.pdbx_strand_id
1 'polypeptide(L)'
;MEEKNKKDINRRDFIKIVGISAATSTAILYGCSSKGTSSSSSASAEGEIPTDKMTYRTSPTTGDRVSLLGYGCMRWPLKPAPDGNGEVIDQDAVNGLVDYAIAHGVNYFDTSPAYVQGFSEKATGIALSRHPRDKYYIATK
;
A
#
# COMPACT_ATOMS: atom_id res chain seq x y z
N MET A 1 37.30 23.99 19.57
CA MET A 1 36.32 23.56 18.53
C MET A 1 36.53 22.08 18.32
N GLU A 2 35.70 21.26 18.92
CA GLU A 2 35.83 19.80 18.87
C GLU A 2 34.86 19.27 17.80
N GLU A 3 35.45 18.79 16.72
CA GLU A 3 34.73 18.21 15.58
C GLU A 3 34.21 16.81 15.98
N LYS A 4 32.91 16.68 16.20
CA LYS A 4 32.22 15.45 16.54
C LYS A 4 32.22 14.52 15.33
N ASN A 5 33.14 13.56 15.30
CA ASN A 5 33.28 12.50 14.32
C ASN A 5 31.97 11.66 14.30
N LYS A 6 31.14 11.86 13.31
CA LYS A 6 29.91 11.08 13.05
C LYS A 6 30.34 9.74 12.48
N LYS A 7 30.40 8.71 13.31
CA LYS A 7 30.66 7.33 12.89
C LYS A 7 29.48 6.83 12.04
N ASP A 8 29.69 6.65 10.75
CA ASP A 8 28.73 6.00 9.87
C ASP A 8 28.56 4.54 10.28
N ILE A 9 27.34 4.18 10.69
CA ILE A 9 26.98 2.80 11.05
C ILE A 9 26.69 2.03 9.77
N ASN A 10 27.53 1.01 9.45
CA ASN A 10 27.27 0.18 8.31
C ASN A 10 26.15 -0.85 8.59
N ARG A 11 25.57 -1.46 7.51
CA ARG A 11 24.47 -2.42 7.63
C ARG A 11 24.78 -3.62 8.56
N ARG A 12 26.03 -4.04 8.62
CA ARG A 12 26.47 -5.18 9.43
C ARG A 12 26.48 -4.84 10.93
N ASP A 13 26.87 -3.62 11.29
CA ASP A 13 26.88 -3.15 12.66
C ASP A 13 25.46 -2.86 13.17
N PHE A 14 24.57 -2.37 12.29
CA PHE A 14 23.15 -2.22 12.59
C PHE A 14 22.49 -3.57 12.96
N ILE A 15 22.73 -4.62 12.17
CA ILE A 15 22.17 -5.95 12.42
C ILE A 15 22.68 -6.53 13.76
N LYS A 16 23.94 -6.31 14.11
CA LYS A 16 24.51 -6.75 15.39
C LYS A 16 23.84 -6.04 16.59
N ILE A 17 23.60 -4.75 16.47
CA ILE A 17 22.95 -3.95 17.53
C ILE A 17 21.51 -4.40 17.74
N VAL A 18 20.74 -4.64 16.67
CA VAL A 18 19.36 -5.10 16.75
C VAL A 18 19.26 -6.56 17.22
N GLY A 19 20.21 -7.43 16.81
CA GLY A 19 20.24 -8.84 17.22
C GLY A 19 20.50 -9.06 18.72
N ILE A 20 21.24 -8.17 19.37
CA ILE A 20 21.56 -8.27 20.82
C ILE A 20 20.35 -7.85 21.66
N SER A 21 19.49 -6.94 21.18
CA SER A 21 18.30 -6.49 21.93
C SER A 21 17.17 -7.53 21.97
N ALA A 22 17.18 -8.55 21.12
CA ALA A 22 16.16 -9.60 21.10
C ALA A 22 16.37 -10.71 22.15
N ALA A 23 17.54 -10.76 22.80
CA ALA A 23 17.89 -11.85 23.72
C ALA A 23 17.58 -11.57 25.21
N THR A 24 17.09 -10.36 25.56
CA THR A 24 16.88 -9.97 26.98
C THR A 24 15.42 -9.83 27.39
N SER A 25 14.43 -10.23 26.57
CA SER A 25 13.00 -10.06 26.89
C SER A 25 12.25 -11.34 27.28
N THR A 26 12.93 -12.44 27.65
CA THR A 26 12.29 -13.72 28.02
C THR A 26 12.14 -13.99 29.53
N ALA A 27 12.20 -13.00 30.39
CA ALA A 27 12.19 -13.22 31.84
C ALA A 27 11.10 -12.51 32.64
N ILE A 28 9.96 -12.11 32.06
CA ILE A 28 8.82 -11.58 32.84
C ILE A 28 7.49 -12.17 32.32
N LEU A 29 7.26 -13.46 32.52
CA LEU A 29 5.93 -14.08 32.39
C LEU A 29 5.77 -15.23 33.40
N TYR A 30 5.86 -14.90 34.70
CA TYR A 30 5.29 -15.77 35.73
C TYR A 30 4.63 -14.89 36.80
N GLY A 31 3.32 -14.92 36.84
CA GLY A 31 2.54 -14.46 37.98
C GLY A 31 1.43 -13.47 37.66
N CYS A 32 0.25 -13.98 37.33
CA CYS A 32 -0.98 -13.67 38.02
C CYS A 32 -2.15 -14.46 37.39
N SER A 33 -2.58 -15.46 38.14
CA SER A 33 -3.86 -16.14 37.94
C SER A 33 -4.95 -15.29 38.58
N SER A 34 -5.99 -14.88 37.84
CA SER A 34 -7.36 -14.78 38.35
C SER A 34 -8.37 -14.51 37.21
N LYS A 35 -9.23 -15.52 37.02
CA LYS A 35 -10.67 -15.46 36.70
C LYS A 35 -11.20 -14.45 35.69
N GLY A 36 -11.59 -14.98 34.56
CA GLY A 36 -12.93 -14.80 33.94
C GLY A 36 -13.20 -13.47 33.27
N THR A 37 -13.29 -13.49 31.94
CA THR A 37 -14.45 -13.01 31.19
C THR A 37 -14.08 -12.84 29.72
N SER A 38 -14.85 -13.55 28.86
CA SER A 38 -15.13 -13.25 27.45
C SER A 38 -14.00 -12.74 26.55
N SER A 39 -13.63 -13.61 25.63
CA SER A 39 -12.95 -13.33 24.37
C SER A 39 -13.54 -12.12 23.64
N SER A 40 -12.90 -10.97 23.74
CA SER A 40 -12.95 -9.99 22.70
C SER A 40 -11.67 -10.16 21.87
N SER A 41 -11.81 -10.65 20.64
CA SER A 41 -10.77 -10.53 19.63
C SER A 41 -10.32 -9.07 19.61
N SER A 42 -9.11 -8.81 20.09
CA SER A 42 -8.42 -7.56 19.85
C SER A 42 -8.13 -7.48 18.35
N ALA A 43 -9.08 -6.96 17.59
CA ALA A 43 -8.75 -6.32 16.34
C ALA A 43 -7.70 -5.27 16.71
N SER A 44 -6.46 -5.49 16.26
CA SER A 44 -5.44 -4.46 16.23
C SER A 44 -6.13 -3.24 15.61
N ALA A 45 -6.22 -2.15 16.38
CA ALA A 45 -6.63 -0.87 15.85
C ALA A 45 -5.58 -0.52 14.79
N GLU A 46 -5.85 -0.89 13.53
CA GLU A 46 -5.15 -0.33 12.39
C GLU A 46 -5.42 1.17 12.47
N GLY A 47 -4.40 1.93 12.88
CA GLY A 47 -4.50 3.38 12.93
C GLY A 47 -4.91 3.85 11.55
N GLU A 48 -5.94 4.70 11.50
CA GLU A 48 -6.43 5.28 10.25
C GLU A 48 -5.25 5.81 9.42
N ILE A 49 -5.09 5.30 8.19
CA ILE A 49 -3.98 5.68 7.32
C ILE A 49 -4.18 7.13 6.90
N PRO A 50 -3.21 8.04 7.17
CA PRO A 50 -3.36 9.45 6.85
C PRO A 50 -3.58 9.69 5.35
N THR A 51 -4.56 10.50 5.00
CA THR A 51 -4.85 10.89 3.62
C THR A 51 -3.98 12.06 3.11
N ASP A 52 -3.25 12.74 4.01
CA ASP A 52 -2.46 13.96 3.75
C ASP A 52 -0.94 13.72 3.70
N LYS A 53 -0.49 12.46 3.76
CA LYS A 53 0.95 12.12 3.85
C LYS A 53 1.61 11.76 2.53
N MET A 54 0.89 11.80 1.40
CA MET A 54 1.46 11.46 0.10
C MET A 54 2.57 12.45 -0.29
N THR A 55 3.71 11.91 -0.69
CA THR A 55 4.81 12.67 -1.28
C THR A 55 4.62 12.80 -2.78
N TYR A 56 4.82 14.00 -3.31
CA TYR A 56 4.70 14.28 -4.74
C TYR A 56 6.03 14.78 -5.32
N ARG A 57 6.17 14.59 -6.64
CA ARG A 57 7.21 15.24 -7.46
C ARG A 57 6.55 16.07 -8.54
N THR A 58 7.11 17.22 -8.80
CA THR A 58 6.67 18.09 -9.89
C THR A 58 7.64 17.99 -11.06
N SER A 59 7.11 17.70 -12.24
CA SER A 59 7.88 17.68 -13.48
C SER A 59 8.38 19.12 -13.78
N PRO A 60 9.69 19.32 -13.94
CA PRO A 60 10.20 20.67 -14.26
C PRO A 60 9.81 21.12 -15.67
N THR A 61 9.45 20.19 -16.55
CA THR A 61 9.12 20.50 -17.95
C THR A 61 7.63 20.78 -18.15
N THR A 62 6.75 19.99 -17.51
CA THR A 62 5.29 20.08 -17.73
C THR A 62 4.56 20.76 -16.58
N GLY A 63 5.17 20.86 -15.41
CA GLY A 63 4.51 21.34 -14.19
C GLY A 63 3.60 20.29 -13.52
N ASP A 64 3.48 19.12 -14.09
CA ASP A 64 2.65 18.04 -13.55
C ASP A 64 3.14 17.59 -12.17
N ARG A 65 2.22 17.51 -11.23
CA ARG A 65 2.49 17.07 -9.86
C ARG A 65 2.03 15.62 -9.66
N VAL A 66 2.98 14.69 -9.64
CA VAL A 66 2.72 13.25 -9.61
C VAL A 66 3.09 12.66 -8.26
N SER A 67 2.26 11.76 -7.73
CA SER A 67 2.53 11.03 -6.49
C SER A 67 3.77 10.14 -6.65
N LEU A 68 4.61 10.11 -5.60
CA LEU A 68 5.81 9.27 -5.61
C LEU A 68 5.45 7.78 -5.63
N LEU A 69 4.33 7.41 -5.03
CA LEU A 69 3.74 6.09 -5.15
C LEU A 69 2.80 6.06 -6.36
N GLY A 70 3.09 5.18 -7.33
CA GLY A 70 2.19 4.84 -8.44
C GLY A 70 1.42 3.56 -8.15
N TYR A 71 0.22 3.44 -8.70
CA TYR A 71 -0.61 2.25 -8.59
C TYR A 71 -0.44 1.34 -9.82
N GLY A 72 0.09 0.12 -9.63
CA GLY A 72 0.24 -0.86 -10.69
C GLY A 72 -1.04 -1.67 -10.91
N CYS A 73 -1.61 -1.60 -12.10
CA CYS A 73 -2.89 -2.24 -12.45
C CYS A 73 -2.74 -3.67 -13.03
N MET A 74 -1.60 -4.29 -12.85
CA MET A 74 -1.30 -5.62 -13.41
C MET A 74 -2.08 -6.76 -12.74
N ARG A 75 -2.47 -6.61 -11.48
CA ARG A 75 -3.04 -7.67 -10.65
C ARG A 75 -4.35 -7.22 -10.00
N TRP A 76 -5.38 -7.04 -10.82
CA TRP A 76 -6.71 -6.76 -10.32
C TRP A 76 -7.32 -7.98 -9.63
N PRO A 77 -8.15 -7.79 -8.59
CA PRO A 77 -8.90 -8.87 -7.96
C PRO A 77 -9.79 -9.59 -8.97
N LEU A 78 -9.84 -10.91 -8.82
CA LEU A 78 -10.68 -11.78 -9.63
C LEU A 78 -11.77 -12.40 -8.76
N LYS A 79 -12.90 -12.75 -9.38
CA LYS A 79 -13.98 -13.52 -8.78
C LYS A 79 -14.44 -14.62 -9.74
N PRO A 80 -15.10 -15.69 -9.26
CA PRO A 80 -15.65 -16.71 -10.12
C PRO A 80 -16.55 -16.10 -11.21
N ALA A 81 -16.42 -16.59 -12.44
CA ALA A 81 -17.28 -16.17 -13.53
C ALA A 81 -18.74 -16.60 -13.26
N PRO A 82 -19.75 -15.80 -13.66
CA PRO A 82 -21.16 -16.11 -13.45
C PRO A 82 -21.64 -17.42 -14.08
N ASP A 83 -20.96 -17.86 -15.14
CA ASP A 83 -21.23 -19.11 -15.84
C ASP A 83 -20.52 -20.33 -15.23
N GLY A 84 -19.76 -20.13 -14.16
CA GLY A 84 -18.98 -21.16 -13.47
C GLY A 84 -17.69 -21.55 -14.19
N ASN A 85 -17.34 -20.91 -15.31
CA ASN A 85 -16.17 -21.24 -16.10
C ASN A 85 -15.06 -20.18 -15.91
N GLY A 86 -14.12 -20.46 -14.98
CA GLY A 86 -12.96 -19.61 -14.75
C GLY A 86 -13.23 -18.42 -13.85
N GLU A 87 -12.47 -17.35 -14.06
CA GLU A 87 -12.49 -16.13 -13.24
C GLU A 87 -12.64 -14.89 -14.12
N VAL A 88 -13.30 -13.89 -13.58
CA VAL A 88 -13.45 -12.55 -14.18
C VAL A 88 -12.95 -11.50 -13.20
N ILE A 89 -12.62 -10.31 -13.70
CA ILE A 89 -12.25 -9.19 -12.82
C ILE A 89 -13.43 -8.84 -11.91
N ASP A 90 -13.15 -8.75 -10.62
CA ASP A 90 -14.09 -8.19 -9.65
C ASP A 90 -14.08 -6.66 -9.74
N GLN A 91 -14.92 -6.11 -10.61
CA GLN A 91 -14.96 -4.68 -10.87
C GLN A 91 -15.31 -3.86 -9.62
N ASP A 92 -16.12 -4.39 -8.71
CA ASP A 92 -16.49 -3.68 -7.48
C ASP A 92 -15.30 -3.57 -6.54
N ALA A 93 -14.52 -4.65 -6.41
CA ALA A 93 -13.26 -4.62 -5.66
C ALA A 93 -12.24 -3.68 -6.31
N VAL A 94 -12.11 -3.67 -7.64
CA VAL A 94 -11.24 -2.72 -8.37
C VAL A 94 -11.67 -1.27 -8.10
N ASN A 95 -12.95 -0.99 -8.15
CA ASN A 95 -13.49 0.34 -7.87
C ASN A 95 -13.11 0.80 -6.46
N GLY A 96 -13.31 -0.06 -5.45
CA GLY A 96 -12.95 0.25 -4.07
C GLY A 96 -11.45 0.52 -3.87
N LEU A 97 -10.60 -0.27 -4.54
CA LEU A 97 -9.14 -0.07 -4.48
C LEU A 97 -8.70 1.24 -5.12
N VAL A 98 -9.30 1.63 -6.25
CA VAL A 98 -9.02 2.91 -6.91
C VAL A 98 -9.51 4.08 -6.08
N ASP A 99 -10.74 3.99 -5.53
CA ASP A 99 -11.31 5.01 -4.63
C ASP A 99 -10.38 5.23 -3.43
N TYR A 100 -9.95 4.15 -2.80
CA TYR A 100 -9.03 4.19 -1.67
C TYR A 100 -7.68 4.83 -2.05
N ALA A 101 -7.09 4.41 -3.17
CA ALA A 101 -5.81 4.94 -3.63
C ALA A 101 -5.88 6.46 -3.87
N ILE A 102 -6.92 6.94 -4.55
CA ILE A 102 -7.11 8.38 -4.83
C ILE A 102 -7.38 9.16 -3.54
N ALA A 103 -8.19 8.63 -2.63
CA ALA A 103 -8.45 9.24 -1.33
C ALA A 103 -7.17 9.42 -0.50
N HIS A 104 -6.18 8.54 -0.68
CA HIS A 104 -4.87 8.61 0.00
C HIS A 104 -3.79 9.31 -0.84
N GLY A 105 -4.18 10.02 -1.89
CA GLY A 105 -3.31 10.92 -2.66
C GLY A 105 -2.53 10.25 -3.79
N VAL A 106 -2.77 8.97 -4.10
CA VAL A 106 -2.23 8.36 -5.33
C VAL A 106 -2.91 8.97 -6.53
N ASN A 107 -2.12 9.50 -7.46
CA ASN A 107 -2.65 10.08 -8.69
C ASN A 107 -1.97 9.58 -9.96
N TYR A 108 -1.18 8.49 -9.88
CA TYR A 108 -0.54 7.88 -11.03
C TYR A 108 -0.87 6.40 -11.10
N PHE A 109 -1.43 5.95 -12.23
CA PHE A 109 -1.86 4.57 -12.47
C PHE A 109 -1.15 4.04 -13.71
N ASP A 110 -0.56 2.83 -13.61
CA ASP A 110 0.14 2.15 -14.69
C ASP A 110 -0.62 0.90 -15.12
N THR A 111 -1.00 0.81 -16.38
CA THR A 111 -1.68 -0.34 -16.97
C THR A 111 -1.02 -0.79 -18.27
N SER A 112 -1.56 -1.84 -18.91
CA SER A 112 -1.09 -2.35 -20.18
C SER A 112 -2.17 -3.19 -20.85
N PRO A 113 -2.23 -3.23 -22.20
CA PRO A 113 -3.08 -4.15 -22.94
C PRO A 113 -2.86 -5.63 -22.60
N ALA A 114 -1.64 -5.99 -22.16
CA ALA A 114 -1.30 -7.38 -21.80
C ALA A 114 -1.67 -7.76 -20.35
N TYR A 115 -2.06 -6.82 -19.50
CA TYR A 115 -2.35 -7.11 -18.11
C TYR A 115 -3.73 -7.76 -17.93
N VAL A 116 -3.80 -8.74 -17.01
CA VAL A 116 -5.02 -9.50 -16.71
C VAL A 116 -5.69 -10.01 -18.00
N GLN A 117 -4.91 -10.68 -18.86
CA GLN A 117 -5.39 -11.27 -20.12
C GLN A 117 -6.08 -10.25 -21.06
N GLY A 118 -5.68 -8.98 -21.01
CA GLY A 118 -6.24 -7.91 -21.83
C GLY A 118 -7.39 -7.13 -21.19
N PHE A 119 -7.79 -7.46 -19.98
CA PHE A 119 -8.94 -6.83 -19.33
C PHE A 119 -8.58 -5.66 -18.39
N SER A 120 -7.29 -5.47 -18.09
CA SER A 120 -6.85 -4.45 -17.11
C SER A 120 -7.19 -3.02 -17.53
N GLU A 121 -6.97 -2.65 -18.79
CA GLU A 121 -7.25 -1.28 -19.25
C GLU A 121 -8.74 -0.94 -19.11
N LYS A 122 -9.62 -1.88 -19.48
CA LYS A 122 -11.07 -1.70 -19.35
C LYS A 122 -11.47 -1.53 -17.88
N ALA A 123 -11.00 -2.42 -17.01
CA ALA A 123 -11.33 -2.37 -15.58
C ALA A 123 -10.80 -1.10 -14.92
N THR A 124 -9.56 -0.71 -15.22
CA THR A 124 -8.95 0.53 -14.75
C THR A 124 -9.72 1.75 -15.25
N GLY A 125 -10.08 1.78 -16.53
CA GLY A 125 -10.87 2.85 -17.13
C GLY A 125 -12.24 3.03 -16.49
N ILE A 126 -12.96 1.93 -16.22
CA ILE A 126 -14.25 1.96 -15.51
C ILE A 126 -14.07 2.57 -14.11
N ALA A 127 -13.07 2.12 -13.36
CA ALA A 127 -12.85 2.61 -12.01
C ALA A 127 -12.46 4.09 -11.99
N LEU A 128 -11.52 4.51 -12.84
CA LEU A 128 -11.03 5.89 -12.93
C LEU A 128 -12.08 6.86 -13.47
N SER A 129 -13.00 6.42 -14.34
CA SER A 129 -14.07 7.29 -14.88
C SER A 129 -15.05 7.80 -13.81
N ARG A 130 -15.03 7.23 -12.62
CA ARG A 130 -15.81 7.66 -11.46
C ARG A 130 -15.23 8.90 -10.77
N HIS A 131 -14.00 9.29 -11.14
CA HIS A 131 -13.26 10.41 -10.58
C HIS A 131 -13.07 11.52 -11.62
N PRO A 132 -12.95 12.79 -11.21
CA PRO A 132 -12.63 13.87 -12.13
C PRO A 132 -11.30 13.60 -12.87
N ARG A 133 -11.27 13.86 -14.17
CA ARG A 133 -10.12 13.52 -15.04
C ARG A 133 -8.82 14.23 -14.64
N ASP A 134 -8.90 15.37 -14.02
CA ASP A 134 -7.78 16.18 -13.54
C ASP A 134 -7.14 15.63 -12.24
N LYS A 135 -7.73 14.61 -11.63
CA LYS A 135 -7.24 14.00 -10.38
C LYS A 135 -6.22 12.90 -10.58
N TYR A 136 -6.02 12.43 -11.80
CA TYR A 136 -5.11 11.31 -12.03
C TYR A 136 -4.40 11.37 -13.37
N TYR A 137 -3.24 10.73 -13.41
CA TYR A 137 -2.47 10.39 -14.59
C TYR A 137 -2.57 8.89 -14.84
N ILE A 138 -2.64 8.50 -16.10
CA ILE A 138 -2.67 7.09 -16.49
C ILE A 138 -1.61 6.85 -17.58
N ALA A 139 -0.78 5.84 -17.37
CA ALA A 139 0.15 5.33 -18.35
C ALA A 139 -0.33 3.96 -18.85
N THR A 140 -0.23 3.72 -20.13
CA THR A 140 -0.40 2.41 -20.77
C THR A 140 0.79 2.11 -21.67
N LYS A 141 1.10 0.84 -21.88
CA LYS A 141 2.28 0.39 -22.64
C LYS A 141 1.87 -0.22 -23.97
#